data_9743e68a1ec4b89f6be0568cf5a4804b
#
_entry.id   9743e68a1ec4b89f6be0568cf5a4804b
#
_cell.length_a   1.000
_cell.length_b   1.000
_cell.length_c   1.000
_cell.angle_alpha   90.00
_cell.angle_beta   90.00
_cell.angle_gamma   90.00
#
_symmetry.space_group_name_H-M   'P 1'
#
loop_
_entity.id
_entity.type
_entity.pdbx_description
1 polymer ?
#
loop_
_entity_poly.entity_id
_entity_poly.type
_entity_poly.pdbx_seq_one_letter_code
_entity_poly.pdbx_strand_id
1 'polypeptide(L)'
;MITASHLPFNRNGLKFFDHEGGLEHDDITAILEIASTLSDSMDPSVLEEPLPTDNNRFTEFELISLYSANLCMKICDGVNADNYDAPLKNLKIVVDAGNGAGGFFVKEVLDELGADTTGSNFLEPDGTFPNHIPNPENKDAMKAICDATVAAGADLGLIFDTDVDRMSAVLSDGTPINRDSIIAMIAAILAPDYPGSTIITDSVTSDRLTDFLENDLGLKHLCYMRGYKNVINKCKELNAEGIISPLAMETSGHGCLKENYYLDDGAYLAVKLVIAVAKAKREGKTIDHFIANLCTEYADREVRFPILTDDFHAYGTSVLETFKKRALQSGFELPKSYEGIRIRFSGVCTGWMLLRASLHDPVMVLHLEGHTPRDLEIITGIAQSLVEGFDKLDLSAL
;
A
#
# COMPACT_ATOMS: atom_id res chain seq x y z
N MET A 1 -14.73 9.49 9.11
CA MET A 1 -14.92 8.38 8.16
C MET A 1 -15.13 7.10 8.95
N ILE A 2 -16.12 6.29 8.58
CA ILE A 2 -16.40 5.01 9.25
C ILE A 2 -15.80 3.91 8.38
N THR A 3 -14.79 3.19 8.89
CA THR A 3 -14.15 2.09 8.18
C THR A 3 -13.33 1.23 9.13
N ALA A 4 -13.33 -0.07 8.90
CA ALA A 4 -12.36 -1.00 9.49
C ALA A 4 -11.37 -1.52 8.43
N SER A 5 -11.23 -0.80 7.30
CA SER A 5 -10.41 -1.22 6.18
C SER A 5 -10.77 -2.66 5.72
N HIS A 6 -9.81 -3.51 5.47
CA HIS A 6 -9.97 -4.90 5.02
C HIS A 6 -10.21 -5.93 6.15
N LEU A 7 -10.51 -5.48 7.36
CA LEU A 7 -10.79 -6.39 8.48
C LEU A 7 -12.14 -7.10 8.30
N PRO A 8 -12.38 -8.23 8.99
CA PRO A 8 -13.64 -8.98 8.87
C PRO A 8 -14.88 -8.12 9.14
N PHE A 9 -16.01 -8.51 8.52
CA PHE A 9 -17.29 -7.78 8.52
C PHE A 9 -17.83 -7.37 9.91
N ASN A 10 -17.41 -8.04 10.97
CA ASN A 10 -17.81 -7.75 12.35
C ASN A 10 -16.88 -6.75 13.06
N ARG A 11 -16.00 -6.08 12.34
CA ARG A 11 -15.12 -5.02 12.83
C ARG A 11 -15.59 -3.67 12.32
N ASN A 12 -15.43 -2.66 13.15
CA ASN A 12 -15.68 -1.27 12.82
C ASN A 12 -14.55 -0.39 13.33
N GLY A 13 -14.41 0.78 12.73
CA GLY A 13 -13.42 1.77 13.11
C GLY A 13 -13.86 3.18 12.73
N LEU A 14 -13.19 4.15 13.29
CA LEU A 14 -13.35 5.56 12.97
C LEU A 14 -11.98 6.14 12.61
N LYS A 15 -11.88 6.71 11.41
CA LYS A 15 -10.73 7.55 11.02
C LYS A 15 -11.15 9.02 11.15
N PHE A 16 -10.32 9.82 11.79
CA PHE A 16 -10.57 11.25 12.01
C PHE A 16 -9.60 12.07 11.17
N PHE A 17 -10.10 13.17 10.64
CA PHE A 17 -9.35 14.07 9.77
C PHE A 17 -9.63 15.51 10.17
N ASP A 18 -8.65 16.37 9.97
CA ASP A 18 -8.80 17.82 9.98
C ASP A 18 -8.34 18.41 8.63
N HIS A 19 -8.12 19.72 8.56
CA HIS A 19 -7.68 20.39 7.35
C HIS A 19 -6.22 20.10 6.94
N GLU A 20 -5.43 19.50 7.84
CA GLU A 20 -4.04 19.08 7.59
C GLU A 20 -3.93 17.60 7.18
N GLY A 21 -5.01 16.84 7.36
CA GLY A 21 -5.08 15.41 7.01
C GLY A 21 -5.60 14.52 8.13
N GLY A 22 -5.19 13.25 8.16
CA GLY A 22 -5.56 12.32 9.22
C GLY A 22 -4.91 12.68 10.56
N LEU A 23 -5.68 12.63 11.65
CA LEU A 23 -5.21 12.94 12.99
C LEU A 23 -4.06 12.01 13.43
N GLU A 24 -3.12 12.55 14.18
CA GLU A 24 -1.97 11.83 14.70
C GLU A 24 -2.31 11.00 15.96
N HIS A 25 -1.38 10.15 16.38
CA HIS A 25 -1.57 9.24 17.51
C HIS A 25 -1.94 9.99 18.82
N ASP A 26 -1.31 11.12 19.08
CA ASP A 26 -1.55 11.90 20.29
C ASP A 26 -2.95 12.52 20.30
N ASP A 27 -3.44 12.96 19.15
CA ASP A 27 -4.81 13.48 18.99
C ASP A 27 -5.84 12.38 19.25
N ILE A 28 -5.62 11.19 18.69
CA ILE A 28 -6.49 10.03 18.92
C ILE A 28 -6.47 9.62 20.40
N THR A 29 -5.32 9.63 21.04
CA THR A 29 -5.17 9.34 22.46
C THR A 29 -6.00 10.33 23.29
N ALA A 30 -5.90 11.62 23.00
CA ALA A 30 -6.68 12.65 23.68
C ALA A 30 -8.21 12.46 23.47
N ILE A 31 -8.64 12.11 22.27
CA ILE A 31 -10.05 11.78 21.97
C ILE A 31 -10.51 10.58 22.80
N LEU A 32 -9.71 9.54 22.89
CA LEU A 32 -10.04 8.33 23.65
C LEU A 32 -10.12 8.59 25.16
N GLU A 33 -9.25 9.43 25.72
CA GLU A 33 -9.30 9.84 27.12
C GLU A 33 -10.57 10.62 27.44
N ILE A 34 -10.96 11.55 26.57
CA ILE A 34 -12.22 12.30 26.70
C ILE A 34 -13.42 11.34 26.60
N ALA A 35 -13.43 10.43 25.63
CA ALA A 35 -14.49 9.46 25.44
C ALA A 35 -14.64 8.53 26.65
N SER A 36 -13.53 8.05 27.22
CA SER A 36 -13.53 7.22 28.44
C SER A 36 -14.14 7.99 29.62
N THR A 37 -13.72 9.24 29.84
CA THR A 37 -14.23 10.07 30.93
C THR A 37 -15.74 10.33 30.79
N LEU A 38 -16.20 10.59 29.57
CA LEU A 38 -17.63 10.78 29.27
C LEU A 38 -18.41 9.49 29.49
N SER A 39 -17.91 8.35 29.01
CA SER A 39 -18.54 7.04 29.19
C SER A 39 -18.72 6.67 30.64
N ASP A 40 -17.71 6.93 31.48
CA ASP A 40 -17.75 6.65 32.93
C ASP A 40 -18.75 7.53 33.68
N SER A 41 -19.07 8.71 33.14
CA SER A 41 -20.01 9.69 33.73
C SER A 41 -21.40 9.64 33.15
N MET A 42 -21.62 8.94 32.04
CA MET A 42 -22.88 8.91 31.27
C MET A 42 -23.83 7.85 31.83
N ASP A 43 -25.12 8.22 31.99
CA ASP A 43 -26.17 7.23 32.25
C ASP A 43 -26.33 6.34 31.02
N PRO A 44 -26.21 4.99 31.13
CA PRO A 44 -26.38 4.09 30.00
C PRO A 44 -27.70 4.25 29.23
N SER A 45 -28.78 4.73 29.89
CA SER A 45 -30.09 4.99 29.26
C SER A 45 -30.00 6.07 28.17
N VAL A 46 -29.02 6.98 28.22
CA VAL A 46 -28.85 8.02 27.19
C VAL A 46 -28.42 7.41 25.84
N LEU A 47 -27.78 6.25 25.85
CA LEU A 47 -27.39 5.52 24.63
C LEU A 47 -28.57 4.80 23.96
N GLU A 48 -29.66 4.58 24.70
CA GLU A 48 -30.90 3.95 24.21
C GLU A 48 -31.89 4.99 23.68
N GLU A 49 -31.71 6.29 23.99
CA GLU A 49 -32.54 7.35 23.47
C GLU A 49 -32.28 7.55 21.96
N PRO A 50 -33.35 7.67 21.14
CA PRO A 50 -33.17 8.03 19.74
C PRO A 50 -32.45 9.38 19.66
N LEU A 51 -31.47 9.48 18.79
CA LEU A 51 -30.79 10.74 18.52
C LEU A 51 -31.84 11.82 18.20
N PRO A 52 -31.70 13.05 18.74
CA PRO A 52 -32.62 14.13 18.44
C PRO A 52 -32.74 14.31 16.92
N THR A 53 -33.93 14.21 16.38
CA THR A 53 -34.24 14.43 14.95
C THR A 53 -34.26 15.92 14.60
N ASP A 54 -33.58 16.76 15.35
CA ASP A 54 -33.45 18.18 15.03
C ASP A 54 -32.59 18.31 13.77
N ASN A 55 -33.29 18.44 12.62
CA ASN A 55 -32.68 18.52 11.29
C ASN A 55 -31.68 19.67 11.11
N ASN A 56 -31.58 20.57 12.07
CA ASN A 56 -30.57 21.67 12.03
C ASN A 56 -29.19 21.26 12.44
N ARG A 57 -28.96 20.02 12.92
CA ARG A 57 -27.64 19.50 13.34
C ARG A 57 -26.99 18.60 12.32
N PHE A 58 -27.70 18.15 11.30
CA PHE A 58 -27.20 17.24 10.27
C PHE A 58 -27.39 17.88 8.91
N THR A 59 -26.34 17.90 8.13
CA THR A 59 -26.37 18.33 6.73
C THR A 59 -25.92 17.14 5.89
N GLU A 60 -26.75 16.70 4.96
CA GLU A 60 -26.35 15.74 3.94
C GLU A 60 -25.50 16.45 2.91
N PHE A 61 -24.38 15.85 2.55
CA PHE A 61 -23.46 16.35 1.55
C PHE A 61 -23.00 15.21 0.63
N GLU A 62 -23.21 15.40 -0.67
CA GLU A 62 -22.84 14.41 -1.69
C GLU A 62 -21.36 14.52 -2.04
N LEU A 63 -20.51 13.96 -1.15
CA LEU A 63 -19.05 14.07 -1.30
C LEU A 63 -18.52 13.24 -2.48
N ILE A 64 -19.13 12.06 -2.73
CA ILE A 64 -18.59 11.14 -3.73
C ILE A 64 -18.66 11.74 -5.15
N SER A 65 -19.76 12.40 -5.51
CA SER A 65 -19.89 13.05 -6.83
C SER A 65 -18.90 14.18 -7.01
N LEU A 66 -18.60 14.95 -5.95
CA LEU A 66 -17.58 16.00 -6.01
C LEU A 66 -16.18 15.42 -6.17
N TYR A 67 -15.88 14.34 -5.44
CA TYR A 67 -14.62 13.64 -5.53
C TYR A 67 -14.42 13.01 -6.92
N SER A 68 -15.43 12.30 -7.42
CA SER A 68 -15.43 11.71 -8.77
C SER A 68 -15.23 12.74 -9.86
N ALA A 69 -15.89 13.89 -9.76
CA ALA A 69 -15.69 15.00 -10.71
C ALA A 69 -14.24 15.52 -10.70
N ASN A 70 -13.60 15.58 -9.51
CA ASN A 70 -12.17 15.95 -9.43
C ASN A 70 -11.28 14.90 -10.10
N LEU A 71 -11.55 13.59 -9.89
CA LEU A 71 -10.80 12.51 -10.54
C LEU A 71 -10.96 12.56 -12.07
N CYS A 72 -12.20 12.77 -12.56
CA CYS A 72 -12.49 12.95 -13.99
C CYS A 72 -11.71 14.11 -14.58
N MET A 73 -11.71 15.27 -13.92
CA MET A 73 -10.95 16.43 -14.36
C MET A 73 -9.44 16.12 -14.44
N LYS A 74 -8.88 15.43 -13.43
CA LYS A 74 -7.47 15.02 -13.44
C LYS A 74 -7.14 14.08 -14.59
N ILE A 75 -8.03 13.15 -14.94
CA ILE A 75 -7.85 12.26 -16.09
C ILE A 75 -7.94 13.04 -17.39
N CYS A 76 -8.94 13.90 -17.57
CA CYS A 76 -9.08 14.74 -18.77
C CYS A 76 -7.84 15.61 -19.02
N ASP A 77 -7.41 16.34 -18.00
CA ASP A 77 -6.21 17.19 -18.05
C ASP A 77 -4.95 16.37 -18.32
N GLY A 78 -4.83 15.24 -17.61
CA GLY A 78 -3.66 14.37 -17.71
C GLY A 78 -3.52 13.67 -19.05
N VAL A 79 -4.61 13.18 -19.64
CA VAL A 79 -4.62 12.54 -20.97
C VAL A 79 -4.52 13.57 -22.06
N ASN A 80 -5.17 14.72 -21.90
CA ASN A 80 -5.23 15.84 -22.86
C ASN A 80 -5.51 15.33 -24.29
N ALA A 81 -6.62 14.58 -24.45
CA ALA A 81 -7.02 14.04 -25.73
C ALA A 81 -7.77 15.08 -26.57
N ASP A 82 -7.82 14.88 -27.92
CA ASP A 82 -8.62 15.74 -28.82
C ASP A 82 -10.10 15.70 -28.44
N ASN A 83 -10.61 14.55 -27.99
CA ASN A 83 -11.92 14.42 -27.35
C ASN A 83 -11.73 14.53 -25.84
N TYR A 84 -11.69 15.75 -25.33
CA TYR A 84 -11.43 16.05 -23.93
C TYR A 84 -12.48 15.43 -22.99
N ASP A 85 -13.76 15.42 -23.37
CA ASP A 85 -14.87 14.93 -22.51
C ASP A 85 -14.96 13.40 -22.46
N ALA A 86 -14.32 12.68 -23.39
CA ALA A 86 -14.25 11.22 -23.38
C ALA A 86 -12.84 10.72 -23.72
N PRO A 87 -11.85 11.02 -22.88
CA PRO A 87 -10.45 10.75 -23.16
C PRO A 87 -10.11 9.26 -23.11
N LEU A 88 -10.98 8.42 -22.51
CA LEU A 88 -10.80 7.00 -22.34
C LEU A 88 -11.55 6.17 -23.40
N LYS A 89 -12.11 6.82 -24.40
CA LYS A 89 -12.79 6.12 -25.52
C LYS A 89 -11.83 5.12 -26.18
N ASN A 90 -12.33 3.88 -26.38
CA ASN A 90 -11.58 2.72 -26.89
C ASN A 90 -10.57 2.09 -25.92
N LEU A 91 -10.57 2.52 -24.67
CA LEU A 91 -9.88 1.80 -23.59
C LEU A 91 -10.85 0.82 -22.92
N LYS A 92 -10.34 -0.36 -22.62
CA LYS A 92 -11.04 -1.33 -21.80
C LYS A 92 -10.33 -1.49 -20.47
N ILE A 93 -11.02 -1.10 -19.38
CA ILE A 93 -10.47 -1.12 -18.02
C ILE A 93 -11.46 -1.87 -17.13
N VAL A 94 -11.01 -2.94 -16.51
CA VAL A 94 -11.85 -3.68 -15.54
C VAL A 94 -11.41 -3.39 -14.13
N VAL A 95 -12.37 -3.37 -13.22
CA VAL A 95 -12.16 -3.05 -11.80
C VAL A 95 -12.72 -4.19 -10.95
N ASP A 96 -11.97 -4.59 -9.93
CA ASP A 96 -12.46 -5.40 -8.84
C ASP A 96 -12.58 -4.52 -7.59
N ALA A 97 -13.81 -4.25 -7.15
CA ALA A 97 -14.09 -3.45 -5.96
C ALA A 97 -14.27 -4.30 -4.70
N GLY A 98 -14.17 -5.62 -4.78
CA GLY A 98 -14.26 -6.54 -3.65
C GLY A 98 -15.51 -6.39 -2.78
N ASN A 99 -16.61 -5.88 -3.35
CA ASN A 99 -17.82 -5.46 -2.62
C ASN A 99 -17.55 -4.35 -1.58
N GLY A 100 -16.48 -3.60 -1.75
CA GLY A 100 -16.19 -2.38 -0.98
C GLY A 100 -16.76 -1.12 -1.64
N ALA A 101 -16.20 0.03 -1.30
CA ALA A 101 -16.62 1.33 -1.83
C ALA A 101 -16.18 1.60 -3.28
N GLY A 102 -15.22 0.83 -3.82
CA GLY A 102 -14.55 1.12 -5.10
C GLY A 102 -15.41 1.08 -6.35
N GLY A 103 -16.66 0.61 -6.28
CA GLY A 103 -17.58 0.57 -7.42
C GLY A 103 -17.90 1.93 -8.05
N PHE A 104 -17.78 3.02 -7.27
CA PHE A 104 -17.97 4.38 -7.78
C PHE A 104 -16.97 4.72 -8.90
N PHE A 105 -15.73 4.20 -8.80
CA PHE A 105 -14.67 4.48 -9.78
C PHE A 105 -15.06 4.00 -11.19
N VAL A 106 -15.81 2.91 -11.28
CA VAL A 106 -16.39 2.44 -12.55
C VAL A 106 -17.48 3.41 -13.03
N LYS A 107 -18.53 3.59 -12.22
CA LYS A 107 -19.76 4.29 -12.64
C LYS A 107 -19.56 5.80 -12.83
N GLU A 108 -18.84 6.43 -11.91
CA GLU A 108 -18.72 7.89 -11.84
C GLU A 108 -17.43 8.44 -12.42
N VAL A 109 -16.46 7.57 -12.79
CA VAL A 109 -15.19 8.02 -13.37
C VAL A 109 -14.93 7.37 -14.72
N LEU A 110 -14.82 6.05 -14.79
CA LEU A 110 -14.40 5.39 -16.02
C LEU A 110 -15.48 5.42 -17.11
N ASP A 111 -16.72 5.10 -16.77
CA ASP A 111 -17.86 5.11 -17.70
C ASP A 111 -18.15 6.53 -18.20
N GLU A 112 -18.15 7.53 -17.30
CA GLU A 112 -18.33 8.94 -17.65
C GLU A 112 -17.27 9.44 -18.64
N LEU A 113 -16.06 8.92 -18.57
CA LEU A 113 -14.96 9.30 -19.46
C LEU A 113 -14.86 8.40 -20.71
N GLY A 114 -15.82 7.49 -20.91
CA GLY A 114 -16.02 6.69 -22.10
C GLY A 114 -15.19 5.41 -22.19
N ALA A 115 -14.66 4.89 -21.08
CA ALA A 115 -14.02 3.57 -21.05
C ALA A 115 -15.07 2.44 -21.20
N ASP A 116 -14.66 1.30 -21.74
CA ASP A 116 -15.41 0.03 -21.66
C ASP A 116 -15.01 -0.67 -20.35
N THR A 117 -15.92 -0.75 -19.40
CA THR A 117 -15.72 -1.37 -18.10
C THR A 117 -16.35 -2.75 -17.98
N THR A 118 -16.84 -3.31 -19.11
CA THR A 118 -17.50 -4.61 -19.15
C THR A 118 -16.53 -5.72 -18.71
N GLY A 119 -16.88 -6.46 -17.69
CA GLY A 119 -16.05 -7.48 -17.06
C GLY A 119 -15.52 -7.08 -15.68
N SER A 120 -15.86 -5.88 -15.19
CA SER A 120 -15.58 -5.48 -13.81
C SER A 120 -16.38 -6.33 -12.80
N ASN A 121 -15.78 -6.57 -11.63
CA ASN A 121 -16.29 -7.50 -10.63
C ASN A 121 -16.67 -6.81 -9.32
N PHE A 122 -17.67 -7.36 -8.62
CA PHE A 122 -17.99 -7.10 -7.22
C PHE A 122 -18.14 -5.61 -6.88
N LEU A 123 -18.83 -4.86 -7.79
CA LEU A 123 -18.94 -3.40 -7.73
C LEU A 123 -19.93 -2.89 -6.69
N GLU A 124 -20.95 -3.69 -6.34
CA GLU A 124 -21.95 -3.28 -5.37
C GLU A 124 -21.44 -3.52 -3.93
N PRO A 125 -21.49 -2.51 -3.06
CA PRO A 125 -21.07 -2.66 -1.68
C PRO A 125 -21.88 -3.74 -0.93
N ASP A 126 -21.15 -4.68 -0.31
CA ASP A 126 -21.71 -5.69 0.58
C ASP A 126 -20.75 -5.94 1.73
N GLY A 127 -21.07 -5.42 2.91
CA GLY A 127 -20.21 -5.50 4.09
C GLY A 127 -19.96 -6.93 4.60
N THR A 128 -20.55 -7.96 4.00
CA THR A 128 -20.24 -9.38 4.30
C THR A 128 -19.09 -9.93 3.46
N PHE A 129 -18.68 -9.19 2.40
CA PHE A 129 -17.60 -9.55 1.48
C PHE A 129 -17.70 -11.00 0.95
N PRO A 130 -18.79 -11.36 0.27
CA PRO A 130 -19.12 -12.75 -0.03
C PRO A 130 -18.20 -13.41 -1.06
N ASN A 131 -17.43 -12.64 -1.82
CA ASN A 131 -16.65 -13.16 -2.94
C ASN A 131 -15.17 -13.40 -2.58
N HIS A 132 -14.52 -12.45 -1.99
CA HIS A 132 -13.17 -12.56 -1.45
C HIS A 132 -12.91 -11.45 -0.42
N ILE A 133 -11.83 -11.57 0.34
CA ILE A 133 -11.36 -10.49 1.21
C ILE A 133 -10.94 -9.30 0.33
N PRO A 134 -11.52 -8.10 0.53
CA PRO A 134 -11.21 -6.92 -0.27
C PRO A 134 -9.85 -6.32 0.12
N ASN A 135 -8.79 -6.98 -0.31
CA ASN A 135 -7.41 -6.58 -0.04
C ASN A 135 -6.53 -6.96 -1.25
N PRO A 136 -5.85 -6.01 -1.90
CA PRO A 136 -4.95 -6.28 -3.02
C PRO A 136 -3.81 -7.26 -2.73
N GLU A 137 -3.43 -7.45 -1.45
CA GLU A 137 -2.45 -8.45 -1.05
C GLU A 137 -3.04 -9.88 -0.94
N ASN A 138 -4.37 -10.02 -0.95
CA ASN A 138 -5.03 -11.33 -0.88
C ASN A 138 -4.87 -12.07 -2.21
N LYS A 139 -4.43 -13.34 -2.16
CA LYS A 139 -4.15 -14.13 -3.35
C LYS A 139 -5.41 -14.43 -4.18
N ASP A 140 -6.55 -14.65 -3.51
CA ASP A 140 -7.82 -14.96 -4.20
C ASP A 140 -8.36 -13.68 -4.87
N ALA A 141 -8.27 -12.54 -4.20
CA ALA A 141 -8.64 -11.24 -4.75
C ALA A 141 -7.78 -10.88 -5.97
N MET A 142 -6.46 -11.00 -5.86
CA MET A 142 -5.55 -10.75 -6.98
C MET A 142 -5.81 -11.73 -8.14
N LYS A 143 -6.06 -13.00 -7.84
CA LYS A 143 -6.42 -13.97 -8.88
C LYS A 143 -7.70 -13.60 -9.60
N ALA A 144 -8.73 -13.14 -8.89
CA ALA A 144 -10.01 -12.76 -9.47
C ALA A 144 -9.84 -11.62 -10.49
N ILE A 145 -9.08 -10.58 -10.17
CA ILE A 145 -8.85 -9.46 -11.10
C ILE A 145 -7.92 -9.86 -12.25
N CYS A 146 -6.91 -10.72 -12.04
CA CYS A 146 -6.09 -11.25 -13.14
C CYS A 146 -6.94 -12.01 -14.15
N ASP A 147 -7.79 -12.94 -13.66
CA ASP A 147 -8.69 -13.72 -14.50
C ASP A 147 -9.69 -12.81 -15.25
N ALA A 148 -10.27 -11.80 -14.58
CA ALA A 148 -11.19 -10.85 -15.19
C ALA A 148 -10.51 -10.00 -16.28
N THR A 149 -9.29 -9.53 -16.04
CA THR A 149 -8.51 -8.73 -16.98
C THR A 149 -8.27 -9.49 -18.28
N VAL A 150 -7.81 -10.75 -18.18
CA VAL A 150 -7.55 -11.61 -19.32
C VAL A 150 -8.86 -11.98 -20.03
N ALA A 151 -9.89 -12.40 -19.30
CA ALA A 151 -11.17 -12.80 -19.87
C ALA A 151 -11.88 -11.66 -20.62
N ALA A 152 -11.76 -10.44 -20.13
CA ALA A 152 -12.31 -9.25 -20.77
C ALA A 152 -11.45 -8.77 -21.96
N GLY A 153 -10.20 -9.18 -22.07
CA GLY A 153 -9.22 -8.58 -22.98
C GLY A 153 -8.98 -7.11 -22.65
N ALA A 154 -8.89 -6.79 -21.36
CA ALA A 154 -8.77 -5.42 -20.88
C ALA A 154 -7.33 -4.88 -21.09
N ASP A 155 -7.22 -3.57 -21.27
CA ASP A 155 -5.93 -2.86 -21.35
C ASP A 155 -5.28 -2.72 -19.97
N LEU A 156 -6.13 -2.70 -18.92
CA LEU A 156 -5.74 -2.56 -17.51
C LEU A 156 -6.78 -3.20 -16.61
N GLY A 157 -6.35 -3.96 -15.59
CA GLY A 157 -7.13 -4.34 -14.44
C GLY A 157 -6.75 -3.48 -13.23
N LEU A 158 -7.73 -3.07 -12.44
CA LEU A 158 -7.55 -2.33 -11.19
C LEU A 158 -8.22 -3.10 -10.05
N ILE A 159 -7.61 -3.12 -8.89
CA ILE A 159 -8.20 -3.69 -7.68
C ILE A 159 -8.05 -2.71 -6.52
N PHE A 160 -9.12 -2.54 -5.77
CA PHE A 160 -9.16 -1.71 -4.57
C PHE A 160 -9.42 -2.56 -3.32
N ASP A 161 -9.06 -2.01 -2.18
CA ASP A 161 -9.53 -2.53 -0.90
C ASP A 161 -10.90 -1.92 -0.53
N THR A 162 -11.38 -2.23 0.67
CA THR A 162 -12.75 -1.90 1.11
C THR A 162 -13.07 -0.40 1.03
N ASP A 163 -12.18 0.46 1.50
CA ASP A 163 -12.36 1.92 1.63
C ASP A 163 -11.53 2.73 0.63
N VAL A 164 -10.89 2.02 -0.32
CA VAL A 164 -10.21 2.58 -1.50
C VAL A 164 -8.96 3.41 -1.15
N ASP A 165 -8.36 3.19 0.02
CA ASP A 165 -7.08 3.79 0.35
C ASP A 165 -5.89 2.96 -0.18
N ARG A 166 -6.15 1.74 -0.68
CA ARG A 166 -5.17 0.88 -1.37
C ARG A 166 -5.60 0.53 -2.76
N MET A 167 -4.58 0.37 -3.61
CA MET A 167 -4.81 -0.14 -4.95
C MET A 167 -3.66 -1.02 -5.42
N SER A 168 -3.96 -1.91 -6.34
CA SER A 168 -3.00 -2.61 -7.20
C SER A 168 -3.57 -2.74 -8.61
N ALA A 169 -2.76 -3.20 -9.54
CA ALA A 169 -3.16 -3.28 -10.94
C ALA A 169 -2.75 -4.60 -11.59
N VAL A 170 -3.26 -4.83 -12.79
CA VAL A 170 -2.96 -6.00 -13.60
C VAL A 170 -2.74 -5.55 -15.06
N LEU A 171 -1.65 -5.98 -15.66
CA LEU A 171 -1.36 -5.75 -17.07
C LEU A 171 -2.33 -6.52 -17.98
N SER A 172 -2.40 -6.13 -19.24
CA SER A 172 -3.29 -6.74 -20.25
C SER A 172 -3.07 -8.23 -20.49
N ASP A 173 -1.89 -8.75 -20.15
CA ASP A 173 -1.56 -10.18 -20.23
C ASP A 173 -1.93 -10.97 -18.96
N GLY A 174 -2.48 -10.30 -17.93
CA GLY A 174 -2.83 -10.89 -16.65
C GLY A 174 -1.71 -10.84 -15.60
N THR A 175 -0.57 -10.23 -15.93
CA THR A 175 0.54 -10.07 -14.96
C THR A 175 0.16 -9.08 -13.86
N PRO A 176 0.21 -9.47 -12.57
CA PRO A 176 -0.10 -8.56 -11.48
C PRO A 176 0.99 -7.51 -11.30
N ILE A 177 0.58 -6.26 -11.09
CA ILE A 177 1.43 -5.15 -10.67
C ILE A 177 1.07 -4.82 -9.23
N ASN A 178 1.75 -5.45 -8.29
CA ASN A 178 1.55 -5.29 -6.86
C ASN A 178 2.89 -5.20 -6.12
N ARG A 179 2.87 -4.92 -4.83
CA ARG A 179 4.07 -4.80 -3.99
C ARG A 179 5.08 -3.82 -4.60
N ASP A 180 6.33 -4.26 -4.81
CA ASP A 180 7.39 -3.43 -5.42
C ASP A 180 7.03 -2.95 -6.83
N SER A 181 6.32 -3.78 -7.61
CA SER A 181 6.00 -3.47 -9.01
C SER A 181 5.03 -2.29 -9.14
N ILE A 182 4.06 -2.14 -8.24
CA ILE A 182 3.15 -0.98 -8.28
C ILE A 182 3.88 0.31 -7.88
N ILE A 183 4.79 0.24 -6.90
CA ILE A 183 5.63 1.37 -6.51
C ILE A 183 6.53 1.78 -7.68
N ALA A 184 7.20 0.81 -8.30
CA ALA A 184 8.04 1.03 -9.47
C ALA A 184 7.27 1.67 -10.63
N MET A 185 6.05 1.20 -10.90
CA MET A 185 5.18 1.71 -11.97
C MET A 185 4.80 3.17 -11.73
N ILE A 186 4.29 3.50 -10.54
CA ILE A 186 3.92 4.88 -10.21
C ILE A 186 5.15 5.79 -10.21
N ALA A 187 6.29 5.34 -9.66
CA ALA A 187 7.53 6.10 -9.69
C ALA A 187 8.02 6.37 -11.11
N ALA A 188 7.95 5.37 -12.01
CA ALA A 188 8.35 5.52 -13.41
C ALA A 188 7.44 6.51 -14.17
N ILE A 189 6.13 6.51 -13.88
CA ILE A 189 5.18 7.49 -14.44
C ILE A 189 5.53 8.92 -13.98
N LEU A 190 5.98 9.09 -12.73
CA LEU A 190 6.30 10.40 -12.15
C LEU A 190 7.72 10.89 -12.47
N ALA A 191 8.66 9.99 -12.77
CA ALA A 191 10.08 10.33 -12.95
C ALA A 191 10.35 11.45 -13.95
N PRO A 192 9.67 11.54 -15.12
CA PRO A 192 9.88 12.65 -16.07
C PRO A 192 9.56 14.02 -15.51
N ASP A 193 8.54 14.12 -14.65
CA ASP A 193 8.09 15.38 -14.04
C ASP A 193 8.89 15.74 -12.78
N TYR A 194 9.53 14.76 -12.14
CA TYR A 194 10.27 14.93 -10.88
C TYR A 194 11.67 14.28 -10.92
N PRO A 195 12.54 14.69 -11.86
CA PRO A 195 13.87 14.09 -12.00
C PRO A 195 14.71 14.28 -10.72
N GLY A 196 15.39 13.21 -10.29
CA GLY A 196 16.25 13.20 -9.11
C GLY A 196 15.53 13.35 -7.77
N SER A 197 14.20 13.23 -7.75
CA SER A 197 13.40 13.28 -6.53
C SER A 197 13.57 12.01 -5.67
N THR A 198 13.07 12.08 -4.44
CA THR A 198 13.13 10.96 -3.48
C THR A 198 11.78 10.25 -3.43
N ILE A 199 11.78 8.94 -3.67
CA ILE A 199 10.63 8.06 -3.47
C ILE A 199 10.77 7.41 -2.09
N ILE A 200 9.69 7.47 -1.29
CA ILE A 200 9.68 6.89 0.05
C ILE A 200 8.86 5.62 0.02
N THR A 201 9.38 4.56 0.62
CA THR A 201 8.70 3.27 0.73
C THR A 201 8.78 2.71 2.14
N ASP A 202 8.04 1.64 2.39
CA ASP A 202 8.14 0.90 3.64
C ASP A 202 9.43 0.05 3.73
N SER A 203 9.69 -0.48 4.92
CA SER A 203 10.93 -1.20 5.26
C SER A 203 11.10 -2.56 4.57
N VAL A 204 10.03 -3.11 3.99
CA VAL A 204 10.02 -4.45 3.38
C VAL A 204 10.15 -4.44 1.87
N THR A 205 10.40 -3.28 1.27
CA THR A 205 10.71 -3.18 -0.15
C THR A 205 12.07 -3.80 -0.47
N SER A 206 12.17 -4.33 -1.68
CA SER A 206 13.35 -5.05 -2.17
C SER A 206 14.50 -4.11 -2.56
N ASP A 207 15.73 -4.61 -2.47
CA ASP A 207 16.91 -3.95 -3.04
C ASP A 207 16.80 -3.83 -4.57
N ARG A 208 16.04 -4.72 -5.25
CA ARG A 208 15.73 -4.64 -6.69
C ARG A 208 14.92 -3.39 -7.03
N LEU A 209 13.98 -3.01 -6.17
CA LEU A 209 13.27 -1.74 -6.32
C LEU A 209 14.22 -0.55 -6.17
N THR A 210 15.13 -0.61 -5.18
CA THR A 210 16.17 0.42 -5.02
C THR A 210 17.01 0.58 -6.28
N ASP A 211 17.51 -0.54 -6.83
CA ASP A 211 18.32 -0.54 -8.05
C ASP A 211 17.55 0.06 -9.23
N PHE A 212 16.28 -0.30 -9.41
CA PHE A 212 15.43 0.25 -10.46
C PHE A 212 15.21 1.76 -10.31
N LEU A 213 14.84 2.21 -9.10
CA LEU A 213 14.59 3.64 -8.84
C LEU A 213 15.85 4.48 -9.05
N GLU A 214 17.01 4.00 -8.56
CA GLU A 214 18.25 4.78 -8.57
C GLU A 214 19.00 4.67 -9.90
N ASN A 215 19.16 3.46 -10.46
CA ASN A 215 19.98 3.22 -11.61
C ASN A 215 19.23 3.39 -12.94
N ASP A 216 17.95 2.96 -13.02
CA ASP A 216 17.18 3.06 -14.26
C ASP A 216 16.40 4.38 -14.35
N LEU A 217 15.80 4.86 -13.24
CA LEU A 217 15.00 6.09 -13.25
C LEU A 217 15.78 7.34 -12.82
N GLY A 218 16.98 7.20 -12.24
CA GLY A 218 17.76 8.34 -11.74
C GLY A 218 17.11 9.06 -10.55
N LEU A 219 16.26 8.38 -9.81
CA LEU A 219 15.59 8.86 -8.60
C LEU A 219 16.43 8.52 -7.37
N LYS A 220 15.97 8.89 -6.19
CA LYS A 220 16.54 8.47 -4.91
C LYS A 220 15.52 7.61 -4.18
N HIS A 221 15.98 6.58 -3.49
CA HIS A 221 15.12 5.71 -2.71
C HIS A 221 15.35 5.89 -1.20
N LEU A 222 14.27 6.09 -0.45
CA LEU A 222 14.28 6.11 1.01
C LEU A 222 13.35 5.01 1.54
N CYS A 223 13.94 3.86 1.87
CA CYS A 223 13.27 2.78 2.57
C CYS A 223 13.09 3.18 4.05
N TYR A 224 11.84 3.43 4.48
CA TYR A 224 11.50 3.97 5.80
C TYR A 224 10.74 2.94 6.65
N MET A 225 10.22 3.35 7.80
CA MET A 225 9.42 2.49 8.66
C MET A 225 8.10 2.13 8.02
N ARG A 226 7.66 0.87 8.18
CA ARG A 226 6.33 0.41 7.76
C ARG A 226 5.22 1.14 8.52
N GLY A 227 4.06 1.27 7.84
CA GLY A 227 2.89 1.98 8.28
C GLY A 227 2.65 3.23 7.43
N TYR A 228 1.47 3.28 6.79
CA TYR A 228 1.14 4.33 5.81
C TYR A 228 1.39 5.74 6.35
N LYS A 229 1.04 6.01 7.61
CA LYS A 229 1.34 7.30 8.25
C LYS A 229 2.83 7.61 8.35
N ASN A 230 3.67 6.60 8.62
CA ASN A 230 5.11 6.79 8.72
C ASN A 230 5.69 7.28 7.40
N VAL A 231 5.36 6.59 6.29
CA VAL A 231 5.88 6.96 4.96
C VAL A 231 5.31 8.29 4.48
N ILE A 232 4.02 8.58 4.75
CA ILE A 232 3.36 9.84 4.41
C ILE A 232 3.97 11.01 5.19
N ASN A 233 4.12 10.88 6.50
CA ASN A 233 4.71 11.92 7.34
C ASN A 233 6.16 12.20 6.95
N LYS A 234 6.92 11.16 6.62
CA LYS A 234 8.29 11.33 6.10
C LYS A 234 8.31 12.06 4.75
N CYS A 235 7.33 11.82 3.89
CA CYS A 235 7.17 12.55 2.63
C CYS A 235 6.88 14.05 2.88
N LYS A 236 5.96 14.37 3.79
CA LYS A 236 5.68 15.75 4.21
C LYS A 236 6.93 16.43 4.77
N GLU A 237 7.66 15.76 5.68
CA GLU A 237 8.90 16.24 6.29
C GLU A 237 9.96 16.60 5.24
N LEU A 238 10.28 15.67 4.31
CA LEU A 238 11.27 15.94 3.27
C LEU A 238 10.89 17.13 2.39
N ASN A 239 9.62 17.24 2.00
CA ASN A 239 9.16 18.38 1.21
C ASN A 239 9.21 19.68 1.99
N ALA A 240 8.97 19.68 3.31
CA ALA A 240 9.12 20.85 4.17
C ALA A 240 10.60 21.28 4.30
N GLU A 241 11.53 20.33 4.23
CA GLU A 241 12.99 20.56 4.21
C GLU A 241 13.50 20.98 2.81
N GLY A 242 12.64 21.08 1.80
CA GLY A 242 13.00 21.42 0.43
C GLY A 242 13.53 20.26 -0.41
N ILE A 243 13.45 19.04 0.08
CA ILE A 243 13.77 17.81 -0.65
C ILE A 243 12.53 17.35 -1.39
N ILE A 244 12.55 17.33 -2.72
CA ILE A 244 11.40 16.94 -3.54
C ILE A 244 11.12 15.45 -3.33
N SER A 245 9.94 15.14 -2.81
CA SER A 245 9.41 13.78 -2.67
C SER A 245 7.96 13.79 -3.16
N PRO A 246 7.70 13.34 -4.40
CA PRO A 246 6.35 13.36 -4.98
C PRO A 246 5.48 12.20 -4.56
N LEU A 247 6.10 11.08 -4.13
CA LEU A 247 5.45 9.81 -3.83
C LEU A 247 5.98 9.21 -2.53
N ALA A 248 5.07 8.79 -1.67
CA ALA A 248 5.34 7.78 -0.66
C ALA A 248 4.35 6.62 -0.82
N MET A 249 4.82 5.38 -0.84
CA MET A 249 3.99 4.22 -1.11
C MET A 249 4.51 2.98 -0.40
N GLU A 250 3.59 2.15 0.10
CA GLU A 250 3.88 0.87 0.72
C GLU A 250 3.63 -0.31 -0.22
N THR A 251 4.29 -1.42 0.06
CA THR A 251 4.07 -2.70 -0.63
C THR A 251 2.64 -3.22 -0.50
N SER A 252 1.88 -2.75 0.50
CA SER A 252 0.47 -3.08 0.73
C SER A 252 -0.51 -2.39 -0.23
N GLY A 253 -0.04 -1.42 -1.03
CA GLY A 253 -0.86 -0.63 -1.94
C GLY A 253 -1.32 0.72 -1.39
N HIS A 254 -1.07 1.03 -0.10
CA HIS A 254 -1.21 2.38 0.44
C HIS A 254 -0.24 3.34 -0.24
N GLY A 255 -0.68 4.55 -0.52
CA GLY A 255 0.22 5.54 -1.08
C GLY A 255 -0.37 6.92 -1.20
N CYS A 256 0.51 7.90 -1.10
CA CYS A 256 0.16 9.31 -1.25
C CYS A 256 0.98 9.99 -2.33
N LEU A 257 0.36 10.96 -2.96
CA LEU A 257 1.01 11.88 -3.87
C LEU A 257 1.02 13.30 -3.28
N LYS A 258 2.17 13.99 -3.38
CA LYS A 258 2.28 15.39 -2.96
C LYS A 258 1.21 16.26 -3.61
N GLU A 259 0.92 16.05 -4.89
CA GLU A 259 -0.07 16.80 -5.65
C GLU A 259 -1.53 16.55 -5.22
N ASN A 260 -1.77 15.44 -4.47
CA ASN A 260 -3.04 15.09 -3.85
C ASN A 260 -3.01 15.34 -2.33
N TYR A 261 -2.37 16.42 -1.89
CA TYR A 261 -2.33 16.84 -0.48
C TYR A 261 -1.77 15.80 0.48
N TYR A 262 -0.98 14.84 -0.01
CA TYR A 262 -0.45 13.71 0.75
C TYR A 262 -1.54 12.79 1.34
N LEU A 263 -2.73 12.77 0.72
CA LEU A 263 -3.78 11.85 1.12
C LEU A 263 -3.42 10.42 0.72
N ASP A 264 -3.69 9.48 1.62
CA ASP A 264 -3.67 8.04 1.33
C ASP A 264 -4.88 7.70 0.47
N ASP A 265 -4.66 7.50 -0.84
CA ASP A 265 -5.74 7.55 -1.82
C ASP A 265 -5.47 6.63 -3.01
N GLY A 266 -6.00 5.41 -2.92
CA GLY A 266 -5.86 4.39 -3.96
C GLY A 266 -6.55 4.78 -5.28
N ALA A 267 -7.67 5.49 -5.23
CA ALA A 267 -8.34 5.94 -6.45
C ALA A 267 -7.51 7.00 -7.19
N TYR A 268 -6.87 7.92 -6.48
CA TYR A 268 -6.00 8.90 -7.11
C TYR A 268 -4.72 8.26 -7.70
N LEU A 269 -4.17 7.22 -7.03
CA LEU A 269 -3.08 6.42 -7.62
C LEU A 269 -3.55 5.72 -8.92
N ALA A 270 -4.77 5.16 -8.92
CA ALA A 270 -5.36 4.56 -10.12
C ALA A 270 -5.52 5.57 -11.26
N VAL A 271 -5.85 6.84 -10.97
CA VAL A 271 -5.90 7.91 -11.98
C VAL A 271 -4.56 8.04 -12.71
N LYS A 272 -3.41 7.94 -12.02
CA LYS A 272 -2.09 7.98 -12.68
C LYS A 272 -1.90 6.84 -13.67
N LEU A 273 -2.33 5.63 -13.30
CA LEU A 273 -2.28 4.47 -14.21
C LEU A 273 -3.20 4.64 -15.41
N VAL A 274 -4.44 5.09 -15.18
CA VAL A 274 -5.42 5.33 -16.26
C VAL A 274 -4.88 6.34 -17.27
N ILE A 275 -4.30 7.44 -16.81
CA ILE A 275 -3.66 8.43 -17.68
C ILE A 275 -2.51 7.81 -18.47
N ALA A 276 -1.66 7.02 -17.81
CA ALA A 276 -0.51 6.37 -18.45
C ALA A 276 -0.95 5.36 -19.53
N VAL A 277 -1.95 4.52 -19.23
CA VAL A 277 -2.54 3.56 -20.20
C VAL A 277 -3.13 4.30 -21.39
N ALA A 278 -3.90 5.37 -21.15
CA ALA A 278 -4.51 6.15 -22.23
C ALA A 278 -3.45 6.76 -23.15
N LYS A 279 -2.39 7.32 -22.61
CA LYS A 279 -1.26 7.86 -23.39
C LYS A 279 -0.51 6.77 -24.14
N ALA A 280 -0.16 5.68 -23.46
CA ALA A 280 0.57 4.56 -24.07
C ALA A 280 -0.20 3.95 -25.25
N LYS A 281 -1.51 3.73 -25.10
CA LYS A 281 -2.35 3.16 -26.16
C LYS A 281 -2.43 4.07 -27.40
N ARG A 282 -2.48 5.39 -27.20
CA ARG A 282 -2.42 6.37 -28.31
C ARG A 282 -1.10 6.30 -29.09
N GLU A 283 -0.02 5.89 -28.42
CA GLU A 283 1.30 5.66 -29.02
C GLU A 283 1.48 4.23 -29.56
N GLY A 284 0.46 3.38 -29.45
CA GLY A 284 0.54 1.96 -29.83
C GLY A 284 1.41 1.11 -28.89
N LYS A 285 1.55 1.56 -27.63
CA LYS A 285 2.33 0.90 -26.58
C LYS A 285 1.42 0.38 -25.46
N THR A 286 1.99 -0.45 -24.59
CA THR A 286 1.40 -0.91 -23.32
C THR A 286 2.22 -0.34 -22.15
N ILE A 287 1.66 -0.29 -20.94
CA ILE A 287 2.34 0.35 -19.80
C ILE A 287 3.46 -0.49 -19.18
N ASP A 288 3.59 -1.75 -19.53
CA ASP A 288 4.67 -2.64 -19.10
C ASP A 288 6.06 -2.08 -19.43
N HIS A 289 6.17 -1.26 -20.50
CA HIS A 289 7.43 -0.61 -20.84
C HIS A 289 7.99 0.29 -19.72
N PHE A 290 7.15 0.84 -18.84
CA PHE A 290 7.61 1.66 -17.71
C PHE A 290 8.46 0.89 -16.71
N ILE A 291 8.21 -0.41 -16.58
CA ILE A 291 8.89 -1.30 -15.62
C ILE A 291 9.64 -2.45 -16.31
N ALA A 292 9.92 -2.33 -17.60
CA ALA A 292 10.59 -3.39 -18.38
C ALA A 292 11.96 -3.79 -17.81
N ASN A 293 12.65 -2.87 -17.13
CA ASN A 293 13.95 -3.12 -16.51
C ASN A 293 13.84 -3.58 -15.04
N LEU A 294 12.64 -3.56 -14.45
CA LEU A 294 12.46 -4.05 -13.10
C LEU A 294 12.71 -5.57 -13.05
N CYS A 295 13.65 -5.99 -12.25
CA CYS A 295 13.88 -7.43 -12.04
C CYS A 295 12.71 -8.03 -11.26
N THR A 296 11.98 -8.96 -11.90
CA THR A 296 10.83 -9.66 -11.31
C THR A 296 11.15 -11.09 -10.88
N GLU A 297 12.34 -11.60 -11.23
CA GLU A 297 12.79 -12.92 -10.82
C GLU A 297 13.43 -12.85 -9.43
N TYR A 298 12.83 -13.49 -8.45
CA TYR A 298 13.32 -13.59 -7.07
C TYR A 298 12.61 -14.73 -6.33
N ALA A 299 13.14 -15.05 -5.15
CA ALA A 299 12.49 -15.92 -4.19
C ALA A 299 12.41 -15.21 -2.84
N ASP A 300 11.25 -15.22 -2.21
CA ASP A 300 11.02 -14.58 -0.92
C ASP A 300 10.33 -15.50 0.08
N ARG A 301 10.47 -15.15 1.35
CA ARG A 301 9.81 -15.81 2.46
C ARG A 301 9.59 -14.83 3.62
N GLU A 302 8.37 -14.78 4.14
CA GLU A 302 8.08 -14.15 5.41
C GLU A 302 7.90 -15.23 6.48
N VAL A 303 8.55 -15.07 7.62
CA VAL A 303 8.43 -15.95 8.78
C VAL A 303 8.02 -15.11 9.98
N ARG A 304 7.05 -15.60 10.74
CA ARG A 304 6.56 -14.96 11.97
C ARG A 304 6.93 -15.82 13.16
N PHE A 305 7.60 -15.23 14.13
CA PHE A 305 8.00 -15.87 15.38
C PHE A 305 7.17 -15.34 16.53
N PRO A 306 6.18 -16.07 17.05
CA PRO A 306 5.48 -15.70 18.27
C PRO A 306 6.46 -15.52 19.43
N ILE A 307 6.27 -14.44 20.20
CA ILE A 307 7.03 -14.17 21.43
C ILE A 307 6.27 -14.79 22.60
N LEU A 308 6.92 -15.70 23.30
CA LEU A 308 6.33 -16.53 24.36
C LEU A 308 6.52 -15.91 25.77
N THR A 309 6.35 -14.60 25.90
CA THR A 309 6.44 -13.89 27.18
C THR A 309 5.53 -12.67 27.20
N ASP A 310 5.03 -12.31 28.37
CA ASP A 310 4.13 -11.15 28.56
C ASP A 310 4.85 -9.82 28.27
N ASP A 311 6.12 -9.71 28.64
CA ASP A 311 6.95 -8.53 28.32
C ASP A 311 7.59 -8.69 26.95
N PHE A 312 6.73 -8.74 25.91
CA PHE A 312 7.16 -8.97 24.54
C PHE A 312 7.92 -7.78 23.94
N HIS A 313 7.67 -6.55 24.37
CA HIS A 313 8.36 -5.36 23.88
C HIS A 313 9.84 -5.35 24.31
N ALA A 314 10.11 -5.54 25.61
CA ALA A 314 11.47 -5.59 26.11
C ALA A 314 12.23 -6.80 25.56
N TYR A 315 11.56 -7.95 25.47
CA TYR A 315 12.18 -9.13 24.86
C TYR A 315 12.49 -8.94 23.37
N GLY A 316 11.56 -8.41 22.58
CA GLY A 316 11.77 -8.10 21.17
C GLY A 316 12.93 -7.14 20.94
N THR A 317 13.06 -6.11 21.78
CA THR A 317 14.22 -5.19 21.76
C THR A 317 15.52 -5.95 22.00
N SER A 318 15.58 -6.83 23.01
CA SER A 318 16.76 -7.62 23.33
C SER A 318 17.15 -8.60 22.20
N VAL A 319 16.14 -9.16 21.51
CA VAL A 319 16.33 -10.01 20.32
C VAL A 319 16.99 -9.20 19.20
N LEU A 320 16.49 -8.00 18.90
CA LEU A 320 17.07 -7.14 17.84
C LEU A 320 18.51 -6.74 18.16
N GLU A 321 18.81 -6.37 19.40
CA GLU A 321 20.18 -6.03 19.83
C GLU A 321 21.13 -7.22 19.68
N THR A 322 20.69 -8.40 20.11
CA THR A 322 21.50 -9.62 20.01
C THR A 322 21.69 -10.05 18.55
N PHE A 323 20.64 -10.00 17.76
CA PHE A 323 20.70 -10.29 16.32
C PHE A 323 21.66 -9.36 15.60
N LYS A 324 21.57 -8.05 15.87
CA LYS A 324 22.50 -7.05 15.33
C LYS A 324 23.95 -7.35 15.69
N LYS A 325 24.21 -7.69 16.96
CA LYS A 325 25.56 -8.05 17.43
C LYS A 325 26.11 -9.28 16.71
N ARG A 326 25.31 -10.34 16.58
CA ARG A 326 25.68 -11.57 15.86
C ARG A 326 25.97 -11.30 14.39
N ALA A 327 25.12 -10.51 13.73
CA ALA A 327 25.30 -10.13 12.32
C ALA A 327 26.62 -9.39 12.11
N LEU A 328 26.95 -8.39 12.96
CA LEU A 328 28.22 -7.66 12.91
C LEU A 328 29.42 -8.56 13.17
N GLN A 329 29.34 -9.48 14.14
CA GLN A 329 30.39 -10.45 14.43
C GLN A 329 30.64 -11.43 13.28
N SER A 330 29.62 -11.72 12.49
CA SER A 330 29.70 -12.55 11.29
C SER A 330 30.19 -11.77 10.06
N GLY A 331 30.44 -10.47 10.20
CA GLY A 331 30.98 -9.62 9.12
C GLY A 331 29.95 -9.20 8.08
N PHE A 332 28.64 -9.30 8.38
CA PHE A 332 27.60 -8.88 7.45
C PHE A 332 27.48 -7.36 7.36
N GLU A 333 27.10 -6.88 6.16
CA GLU A 333 26.76 -5.48 5.93
C GLU A 333 25.36 -5.18 6.48
N LEU A 334 25.27 -4.16 7.33
CA LEU A 334 24.02 -3.65 7.88
C LEU A 334 23.77 -2.24 7.31
N PRO A 335 22.98 -2.13 6.23
CA PRO A 335 22.59 -0.82 5.72
C PRO A 335 21.77 -0.07 6.75
N LYS A 336 21.67 1.25 6.59
CA LYS A 336 20.82 2.07 7.44
C LYS A 336 19.37 1.55 7.35
N SER A 337 18.79 1.19 8.48
CA SER A 337 17.40 0.79 8.62
C SER A 337 16.72 1.67 9.65
N TYR A 338 15.49 2.07 9.39
CA TYR A 338 14.67 2.85 10.32
C TYR A 338 13.78 1.95 11.17
N GLU A 339 13.65 0.67 10.80
CA GLU A 339 12.88 -0.33 11.51
C GLU A 339 13.63 -1.66 11.49
N GLY A 340 13.79 -2.26 12.66
CA GLY A 340 14.46 -3.56 12.77
C GLY A 340 15.91 -3.57 12.34
N ILE A 341 16.42 -4.75 12.00
CA ILE A 341 17.79 -4.99 11.56
C ILE A 341 17.77 -5.59 10.16
N ARG A 342 18.23 -4.82 9.17
CA ARG A 342 18.39 -5.26 7.79
C ARG A 342 19.83 -5.74 7.57
N ILE A 343 19.98 -6.84 6.85
CA ILE A 343 21.26 -7.37 6.38
C ILE A 343 21.19 -7.46 4.86
N ARG A 344 22.20 -6.97 4.17
CA ARG A 344 22.38 -7.13 2.73
C ARG A 344 23.44 -8.19 2.46
N PHE A 345 23.17 -9.04 1.48
CA PHE A 345 24.05 -10.10 1.05
C PHE A 345 24.59 -9.83 -0.35
N SER A 346 25.89 -10.02 -0.51
CA SER A 346 26.59 -9.96 -1.79
C SER A 346 27.70 -10.99 -1.82
N GLY A 347 27.99 -11.60 -2.98
CA GLY A 347 29.04 -12.58 -3.16
C GLY A 347 28.54 -14.02 -3.21
N VAL A 348 28.59 -14.79 -2.13
CA VAL A 348 28.18 -16.22 -2.13
C VAL A 348 26.67 -16.40 -2.37
N CYS A 349 25.88 -15.47 -1.89
CA CYS A 349 24.46 -15.31 -2.21
C CYS A 349 24.15 -13.82 -2.38
N THR A 350 23.07 -13.50 -3.08
CA THR A 350 22.63 -12.13 -3.30
C THR A 350 21.20 -12.00 -2.80
N GLY A 351 20.93 -10.92 -2.04
CA GLY A 351 19.62 -10.67 -1.47
C GLY A 351 19.69 -9.93 -0.14
N TRP A 352 18.63 -9.99 0.63
CA TRP A 352 18.55 -9.31 1.93
C TRP A 352 17.69 -10.08 2.92
N MET A 353 17.82 -9.72 4.19
CA MET A 353 16.87 -10.08 5.24
C MET A 353 16.60 -8.89 6.15
N LEU A 354 15.40 -8.86 6.75
CA LEU A 354 15.00 -7.88 7.75
C LEU A 354 14.31 -8.59 8.91
N LEU A 355 14.88 -8.49 10.11
CA LEU A 355 14.19 -8.89 11.35
C LEU A 355 13.65 -7.64 12.03
N ARG A 356 12.34 -7.60 12.29
CA ARG A 356 11.67 -6.51 12.98
C ARG A 356 10.64 -7.01 14.01
N ALA A 357 10.31 -6.19 14.98
CA ALA A 357 9.18 -6.45 15.86
C ALA A 357 7.86 -6.02 15.18
N SER A 358 6.76 -6.71 15.48
CA SER A 358 5.42 -6.20 15.16
C SER A 358 5.09 -5.02 16.07
N LEU A 359 4.34 -4.04 15.55
CA LEU A 359 3.91 -2.88 16.33
C LEU A 359 2.82 -3.22 17.34
N HIS A 360 1.97 -4.21 17.04
CA HIS A 360 0.75 -4.48 17.79
C HIS A 360 0.70 -5.89 18.40
N ASP A 361 1.38 -6.84 17.81
CA ASP A 361 1.31 -8.25 18.18
C ASP A 361 2.60 -8.72 18.84
N PRO A 362 2.56 -9.70 19.76
CA PRO A 362 3.75 -10.30 20.34
C PRO A 362 4.49 -11.21 19.35
N VAL A 363 4.99 -10.63 18.25
CA VAL A 363 5.59 -11.35 17.12
C VAL A 363 6.82 -10.63 16.61
N MET A 364 7.89 -11.37 16.37
CA MET A 364 8.99 -10.93 15.50
C MET A 364 8.73 -11.39 14.08
N VAL A 365 8.94 -10.52 13.10
CA VAL A 365 8.73 -10.82 11.68
C VAL A 365 10.09 -10.79 10.97
N LEU A 366 10.41 -11.88 10.29
CA LEU A 366 11.60 -12.03 9.49
C LEU A 366 11.20 -12.08 8.00
N HIS A 367 11.65 -11.11 7.25
CA HIS A 367 11.56 -11.09 5.79
C HIS A 367 12.88 -11.54 5.20
N LEU A 368 12.83 -12.41 4.21
CA LEU A 368 13.98 -12.96 3.49
C LEU A 368 13.72 -12.82 1.99
N GLU A 369 14.69 -12.37 1.23
CA GLU A 369 14.65 -12.36 -0.23
C GLU A 369 16.01 -12.77 -0.77
N GLY A 370 15.99 -13.67 -1.74
CA GLY A 370 17.15 -14.05 -2.55
C GLY A 370 16.88 -13.77 -4.03
N HIS A 371 17.89 -13.40 -4.79
CA HIS A 371 17.75 -13.24 -6.24
C HIS A 371 17.39 -14.55 -6.94
N THR A 372 17.73 -15.68 -6.32
CA THR A 372 17.36 -17.02 -6.78
C THR A 372 16.86 -17.86 -5.61
N PRO A 373 16.12 -18.97 -5.87
CA PRO A 373 15.74 -19.92 -4.81
C PRO A 373 16.95 -20.44 -4.00
N ARG A 374 18.11 -20.63 -4.65
CA ARG A 374 19.33 -21.06 -3.97
C ARG A 374 19.86 -19.97 -3.02
N ASP A 375 19.82 -18.70 -3.43
CA ASP A 375 20.19 -17.59 -2.56
C ASP A 375 19.30 -17.55 -1.33
N LEU A 376 17.97 -17.72 -1.51
CA LEU A 376 17.02 -17.75 -0.41
C LEU A 376 17.31 -18.92 0.57
N GLU A 377 17.67 -20.10 0.07
CA GLU A 377 18.07 -21.23 0.92
C GLU A 377 19.30 -20.89 1.77
N ILE A 378 20.33 -20.30 1.17
CA ILE A 378 21.54 -19.88 1.88
C ILE A 378 21.22 -18.82 2.93
N ILE A 379 20.44 -17.79 2.55
CA ILE A 379 20.01 -16.71 3.45
C ILE A 379 19.17 -17.26 4.61
N THR A 380 18.29 -18.23 4.34
CA THR A 380 17.49 -18.91 5.37
C THR A 380 18.39 -19.65 6.36
N GLY A 381 19.41 -20.37 5.90
CA GLY A 381 20.39 -21.05 6.77
C GLY A 381 21.20 -20.06 7.63
N ILE A 382 21.56 -18.90 7.08
CA ILE A 382 22.19 -17.82 7.86
C ILE A 382 21.23 -17.29 8.91
N ALA A 383 19.97 -17.03 8.55
CA ALA A 383 18.94 -16.56 9.48
C ALA A 383 18.77 -17.53 10.65
N GLN A 384 18.68 -18.84 10.39
CA GLN A 384 18.61 -19.88 11.43
C GLN A 384 19.74 -19.74 12.43
N SER A 385 20.97 -19.58 11.97
CA SER A 385 22.14 -19.44 12.85
C SER A 385 22.12 -18.15 13.67
N LEU A 386 21.54 -17.07 13.12
CA LEU A 386 21.46 -15.77 13.80
C LEU A 386 20.36 -15.74 14.88
N VAL A 387 19.28 -16.52 14.70
CA VAL A 387 18.16 -16.58 15.66
C VAL A 387 18.27 -17.76 16.64
N GLU A 388 19.21 -18.65 16.46
CA GLU A 388 19.41 -19.81 17.35
C GLU A 388 19.58 -19.39 18.82
N GLY A 389 18.90 -20.10 19.75
CA GLY A 389 19.02 -19.89 21.19
C GLY A 389 18.18 -18.72 21.73
N PHE A 390 17.26 -18.14 20.97
CA PHE A 390 16.22 -17.28 21.53
C PHE A 390 15.10 -18.13 22.12
N ASP A 391 15.20 -18.43 23.42
CA ASP A 391 14.37 -19.40 24.15
C ASP A 391 12.88 -19.03 24.28
N LYS A 392 12.54 -17.76 24.08
CA LYS A 392 11.16 -17.25 24.13
C LYS A 392 10.63 -16.85 22.75
N LEU A 393 11.25 -17.28 21.65
CA LEU A 393 10.70 -17.23 20.30
C LEU A 393 10.29 -18.63 19.86
N ASP A 394 9.10 -18.73 19.30
CA ASP A 394 8.72 -19.94 18.57
C ASP A 394 9.36 -19.90 17.17
N LEU A 395 10.43 -20.67 17.02
CA LEU A 395 11.21 -20.75 15.76
C LEU A 395 10.74 -21.90 14.86
N SER A 396 9.64 -22.58 15.18
CA SER A 396 9.17 -23.78 14.44
C SER A 396 8.84 -23.51 12.97
N ALA A 397 8.59 -22.25 12.61
CA ALA A 397 8.24 -21.86 11.25
C ALA A 397 9.45 -21.60 10.35
N LEU A 398 10.69 -21.55 10.86
CA LEU A 398 11.91 -21.31 10.11
C LEU A 398 12.58 -22.62 9.71
#